data_baaaae9cee95a88ba7e317c1229115ad
#
_entry.id   baaaae9cee95a88ba7e317c1229115ad
#
_cell.length_a   1.000
_cell.length_b   1.000
_cell.length_c   1.000
_cell.angle_alpha   90.00
_cell.angle_beta   90.00
_cell.angle_gamma   90.00
#
_symmetry.space_group_name_H-M   'P 1'
#
loop_
_entity.id
_entity.type
_entity.pdbx_description
1 polymer ?
#
loop_
_entity_poly.entity_id
_entity_poly.type
_entity_poly.pdbx_seq_one_letter_code
_entity_poly.pdbx_strand_id
1 'polypeptide(L)'
;VMTAEMARRGLAVNNHLCEHFAYSRQEIYHLVRVGQIKTFEDLLARHGKGMGCDICKPVAASVFASCWNEFVLKKELASLQDSNDYYLGNIQKDGTYSVVPRMPGGEVTPDGLIAVGQVAKKYGLYTKVTGGARVDMFGARVEQLPLIWEELIAAGFESGHAYGKSLRTVKSCVGSTWCRYGVQDSV
;
A
#
# COMPACT_ATOMS: atom_id res chain seq x y z
N VAL A 1 -25.46 16.92 9.24
CA VAL A 1 -26.19 16.44 10.45
C VAL A 1 -25.20 16.16 11.59
N MET A 2 -24.17 15.30 11.41
CA MET A 2 -23.20 14.97 12.46
C MET A 2 -22.40 16.17 12.99
N THR A 3 -21.92 17.05 12.12
CA THR A 3 -21.14 18.24 12.48
C THR A 3 -21.91 19.22 13.37
N ALA A 4 -23.20 19.42 13.08
CA ALA A 4 -24.06 20.28 13.87
C ALA A 4 -24.37 19.70 15.26
N GLU A 5 -24.47 18.38 15.37
CA GLU A 5 -24.68 17.70 16.65
C GLU A 5 -23.41 17.70 17.52
N MET A 6 -22.24 17.54 16.91
CA MET A 6 -20.96 17.67 17.60
C MET A 6 -20.76 19.08 18.15
N ALA A 7 -21.06 20.10 17.35
CA ALA A 7 -21.01 21.50 17.80
C ALA A 7 -21.97 21.77 18.97
N ARG A 8 -23.19 21.23 18.95
CA ARG A 8 -24.15 21.33 20.08
C ARG A 8 -23.63 20.69 21.36
N ARG A 9 -22.83 19.64 21.25
CA ARG A 9 -22.20 18.92 22.40
C ARG A 9 -20.88 19.55 22.84
N GLY A 10 -20.47 20.70 22.24
CA GLY A 10 -19.19 21.35 22.56
C GLY A 10 -17.95 20.59 22.11
N LEU A 11 -18.13 19.62 21.21
CA LEU A 11 -17.01 18.86 20.65
C LEU A 11 -16.38 19.64 19.50
N ALA A 12 -15.08 19.84 19.56
CA ALA A 12 -14.35 20.46 18.47
C ALA A 12 -14.45 19.62 17.20
N VAL A 13 -14.92 20.23 16.12
CA VAL A 13 -14.94 19.61 14.79
C VAL A 13 -13.60 19.85 14.13
N ASN A 14 -12.82 18.81 13.98
CA ASN A 14 -11.56 18.86 13.25
C ASN A 14 -11.80 18.40 11.79
N ASN A 15 -11.63 19.29 10.85
CA ASN A 15 -11.75 19.02 9.41
C ASN A 15 -10.39 18.73 8.74
N HIS A 16 -9.35 18.52 9.54
CA HIS A 16 -8.03 18.18 9.02
C HIS A 16 -8.07 16.84 8.26
N LEU A 17 -7.36 16.77 7.16
CA LEU A 17 -7.30 15.56 6.34
C LEU A 17 -6.69 14.40 7.12
N CYS A 18 -5.55 14.66 7.77
CA CYS A 18 -4.82 13.69 8.60
C CYS A 18 -3.81 14.43 9.49
N GLU A 19 -3.01 13.70 10.24
CA GLU A 19 -1.94 14.28 11.06
C GLU A 19 -0.84 15.01 10.26
N HIS A 20 -0.66 14.66 8.97
CA HIS A 20 0.34 15.29 8.11
C HIS A 20 -0.12 16.63 7.53
N PHE A 21 -1.43 16.81 7.37
CA PHE A 21 -2.02 18.03 6.81
C PHE A 21 -3.15 18.55 7.71
N ALA A 22 -2.89 19.70 8.32
CA ALA A 22 -3.89 20.44 9.12
C ALA A 22 -4.87 21.24 8.24
N TYR A 23 -5.23 20.67 7.11
CA TYR A 23 -6.12 21.25 6.10
C TYR A 23 -7.16 20.22 5.68
N SER A 24 -8.34 20.68 5.33
CA SER A 24 -9.35 19.87 4.64
C SER A 24 -8.95 19.60 3.19
N ARG A 25 -9.59 18.61 2.56
CA ARG A 25 -9.38 18.34 1.11
C ARG A 25 -9.64 19.59 0.24
N GLN A 26 -10.65 20.40 0.58
CA GLN A 26 -10.99 21.61 -0.15
C GLN A 26 -9.89 22.66 -0.02
N GLU A 27 -9.35 22.87 1.17
CA GLU A 27 -8.25 23.79 1.38
C GLU A 27 -6.99 23.34 0.65
N ILE A 28 -6.67 22.05 0.68
CA ILE A 28 -5.56 21.50 -0.11
C ILE A 28 -5.76 21.76 -1.61
N TYR A 29 -6.96 21.61 -2.14
CA TYR A 29 -7.26 21.94 -3.53
C TYR A 29 -6.95 23.42 -3.84
N HIS A 30 -7.34 24.33 -2.97
CA HIS A 30 -7.04 25.76 -3.13
C HIS A 30 -5.54 26.06 -3.03
N LEU A 31 -4.84 25.45 -2.06
CA LEU A 31 -3.38 25.61 -1.93
C LEU A 31 -2.64 25.14 -3.18
N VAL A 32 -3.01 23.97 -3.70
CA VAL A 32 -2.44 23.41 -4.94
C VAL A 32 -2.70 24.33 -6.12
N ARG A 33 -3.91 24.82 -6.27
CA ARG A 33 -4.32 25.65 -7.39
C ARG A 33 -3.67 27.04 -7.38
N VAL A 34 -3.70 27.72 -6.24
CA VAL A 34 -3.13 29.07 -6.08
C VAL A 34 -1.61 29.02 -6.04
N GLY A 35 -1.04 28.06 -5.33
CA GLY A 35 0.41 27.89 -5.20
C GLY A 35 1.08 27.24 -6.42
N GLN A 36 0.31 26.86 -7.44
CA GLN A 36 0.80 26.14 -8.64
C GLN A 36 1.65 24.90 -8.28
N ILE A 37 1.27 24.21 -7.20
CA ILE A 37 2.00 23.06 -6.67
C ILE A 37 1.74 21.86 -7.57
N LYS A 38 2.80 21.18 -8.02
CA LYS A 38 2.70 20.09 -8.99
C LYS A 38 3.21 18.75 -8.47
N THR A 39 3.87 18.74 -7.29
CA THR A 39 4.42 17.51 -6.70
C THR A 39 3.94 17.35 -5.25
N PHE A 40 3.90 16.11 -4.79
CA PHE A 40 3.54 15.82 -3.40
C PHE A 40 4.60 16.33 -2.43
N GLU A 41 5.86 16.22 -2.79
CA GLU A 41 7.00 16.69 -2.01
C GLU A 41 6.93 18.19 -1.78
N ASP A 42 6.59 18.96 -2.82
CA ASP A 42 6.43 20.42 -2.72
C ASP A 42 5.21 20.79 -1.87
N LEU A 43 4.09 20.07 -2.02
CA LEU A 43 2.92 20.23 -1.17
C LEU A 43 3.23 19.95 0.29
N LEU A 44 3.94 18.85 0.55
CA LEU A 44 4.33 18.43 1.89
C LEU A 44 5.31 19.42 2.54
N ALA A 45 6.32 19.87 1.78
CA ALA A 45 7.33 20.81 2.26
C ALA A 45 6.74 22.18 2.63
N ARG A 46 5.75 22.66 1.88
CA ARG A 46 5.14 23.97 2.12
C ARG A 46 4.01 23.96 3.15
N HIS A 47 3.23 22.89 3.18
CA HIS A 47 1.95 22.86 3.90
C HIS A 47 1.73 21.63 4.78
N GLY A 48 2.66 20.69 4.77
CA GLY A 48 2.54 19.44 5.51
C GLY A 48 3.68 19.19 6.48
N LYS A 49 3.73 17.98 7.00
CA LYS A 49 4.82 17.46 7.84
C LYS A 49 4.96 15.95 7.66
N GLY A 50 6.14 15.42 8.02
CA GLY A 50 6.42 13.98 7.93
C GLY A 50 6.58 13.49 6.49
N MET A 51 6.15 12.25 6.19
CA MET A 51 6.31 11.61 4.88
C MET A 51 4.98 11.35 4.15
N GLY A 52 3.85 11.73 4.74
CA GLY A 52 2.52 11.42 4.25
C GLY A 52 2.04 10.01 4.64
N CYS A 53 0.78 9.71 4.36
CA CYS A 53 0.11 8.46 4.72
C CYS A 53 -0.86 8.00 3.62
N ASP A 54 -1.53 6.87 3.86
CA ASP A 54 -2.56 6.28 2.99
C ASP A 54 -3.80 7.15 2.78
N ILE A 55 -3.96 8.20 3.59
CA ILE A 55 -5.04 9.19 3.44
C ILE A 55 -4.58 10.33 2.54
N CYS A 56 -3.49 11.01 2.90
CA CYS A 56 -3.11 12.25 2.20
C CYS A 56 -2.49 11.99 0.83
N LYS A 57 -1.75 10.91 0.61
CA LYS A 57 -1.17 10.60 -0.70
C LYS A 57 -2.23 10.41 -1.79
N PRO A 58 -3.26 9.54 -1.63
CA PRO A 58 -4.33 9.41 -2.62
C PRO A 58 -5.17 10.67 -2.79
N VAL A 59 -5.41 11.42 -1.69
CA VAL A 59 -6.13 12.70 -1.78
C VAL A 59 -5.34 13.73 -2.59
N ALA A 60 -4.04 13.88 -2.31
CA ALA A 60 -3.18 14.77 -3.08
C ALA A 60 -3.13 14.37 -4.56
N ALA A 61 -2.97 13.06 -4.86
CA ALA A 61 -3.00 12.54 -6.22
C ALA A 61 -4.32 12.89 -6.94
N SER A 62 -5.45 12.73 -6.26
CA SER A 62 -6.77 13.11 -6.80
C SER A 62 -6.90 14.62 -7.04
N VAL A 63 -6.37 15.45 -6.14
CA VAL A 63 -6.36 16.91 -6.28
C VAL A 63 -5.48 17.32 -7.46
N PHE A 64 -4.27 16.78 -7.56
CA PHE A 64 -3.37 17.07 -8.69
C PHE A 64 -3.96 16.64 -10.02
N ALA A 65 -4.55 15.46 -10.09
CA ALA A 65 -5.24 14.98 -11.30
C ALA A 65 -6.41 15.89 -11.70
N SER A 66 -7.08 16.52 -10.73
CA SER A 66 -8.15 17.48 -10.98
C SER A 66 -7.64 18.85 -11.42
N CYS A 67 -6.42 19.24 -11.03
CA CYS A 67 -5.80 20.52 -11.36
C CYS A 67 -4.95 20.47 -12.61
N TRP A 68 -4.30 19.33 -12.87
CA TRP A 68 -3.27 19.15 -13.89
C TRP A 68 -3.56 17.91 -14.72
N ASN A 69 -3.97 18.06 -15.96
CA ASN A 69 -4.45 16.97 -16.83
C ASN A 69 -3.42 15.86 -17.05
N GLU A 70 -2.14 16.20 -17.15
CA GLU A 70 -1.06 15.23 -17.36
C GLU A 70 -0.57 14.53 -16.09
N PHE A 71 -1.08 14.90 -14.91
CA PHE A 71 -0.56 14.40 -13.63
C PHE A 71 -0.57 12.87 -13.54
N VAL A 72 -1.68 12.23 -13.84
CA VAL A 72 -1.85 10.76 -13.73
C VAL A 72 -1.02 9.97 -14.73
N LEU A 73 -0.53 10.61 -15.78
CA LEU A 73 0.26 9.96 -16.83
C LEU A 73 1.76 9.98 -16.53
N LYS A 74 2.18 10.75 -15.54
CA LYS A 74 3.59 10.86 -15.15
C LYS A 74 4.01 9.70 -14.27
N LYS A 75 5.01 8.95 -14.73
CA LYS A 75 5.52 7.76 -14.04
C LYS A 75 6.05 8.06 -12.64
N GLU A 76 6.72 9.19 -12.45
CA GLU A 76 7.26 9.63 -11.15
C GLU A 76 6.19 9.92 -10.09
N LEU A 77 4.94 10.13 -10.51
CA LEU A 77 3.82 10.40 -9.60
C LEU A 77 3.01 9.15 -9.23
N ALA A 78 3.35 8.00 -9.79
CA ALA A 78 2.63 6.75 -9.58
C ALA A 78 2.60 6.32 -8.11
N SER A 79 3.66 6.63 -7.33
CA SER A 79 3.75 6.31 -5.89
C SER A 79 2.71 7.02 -5.02
N LEU A 80 2.08 8.08 -5.51
CA LEU A 80 1.05 8.81 -4.79
C LEU A 80 -0.33 8.17 -4.92
N GLN A 81 -0.51 7.29 -5.90
CA GLN A 81 -1.77 6.64 -6.15
C GLN A 81 -1.86 5.35 -5.32
N ASP A 82 -3.06 5.03 -4.85
CA ASP A 82 -3.38 3.73 -4.26
C ASP A 82 -3.47 2.69 -5.39
N SER A 83 -2.38 2.56 -6.15
CA SER A 83 -2.25 1.62 -7.25
C SER A 83 -1.10 0.68 -7.00
N ASN A 84 -1.43 -0.58 -6.85
CA ASN A 84 -0.45 -1.64 -6.69
C ASN A 84 0.17 -2.06 -8.02
N ASP A 85 -0.37 -1.57 -9.13
CA ASP A 85 0.04 -1.96 -10.48
C ASP A 85 1.46 -1.47 -10.84
N TYR A 86 1.89 -0.37 -10.22
CA TYR A 86 3.21 0.21 -10.50
C TYR A 86 4.32 -0.37 -9.63
N TYR A 87 4.06 -0.58 -8.33
CA TYR A 87 5.10 -0.97 -7.36
C TYR A 87 4.88 -2.36 -6.78
N LEU A 88 3.87 -3.08 -7.26
CA LEU A 88 3.55 -4.43 -6.82
C LEU A 88 3.39 -4.54 -5.30
N GLY A 89 2.88 -3.47 -4.68
CA GLY A 89 2.69 -3.37 -3.25
C GLY A 89 1.46 -2.54 -2.88
N ASN A 90 1.05 -2.62 -1.63
CA ASN A 90 -0.08 -1.88 -1.08
C ASN A 90 0.41 -0.76 -0.18
N ILE A 91 -0.18 0.43 -0.31
CA ILE A 91 0.12 1.53 0.61
C ILE A 91 -0.44 1.21 2.01
N GLN A 92 0.37 1.45 3.03
CA GLN A 92 0.04 1.24 4.43
C GLN A 92 -0.33 2.56 5.11
N LYS A 93 -0.94 2.46 6.29
CA LYS A 93 -1.40 3.62 7.07
C LYS A 93 -0.29 4.66 7.31
N ASP A 94 0.92 4.22 7.52
CA ASP A 94 2.10 5.07 7.75
C ASP A 94 2.78 5.58 6.46
N GLY A 95 2.18 5.29 5.30
CA GLY A 95 2.71 5.68 3.99
C GLY A 95 3.78 4.76 3.43
N THR A 96 4.12 3.68 4.12
CA THR A 96 4.94 2.58 3.59
C THR A 96 4.10 1.64 2.72
N TYR A 97 4.70 0.59 2.21
CA TYR A 97 4.03 -0.38 1.33
C TYR A 97 4.16 -1.80 1.86
N SER A 98 3.15 -2.62 1.59
CA SER A 98 3.28 -4.06 1.76
C SER A 98 3.80 -4.71 0.49
N VAL A 99 4.62 -5.74 0.67
CA VAL A 99 5.11 -6.61 -0.40
C VAL A 99 4.53 -8.00 -0.18
N VAL A 100 3.84 -8.50 -1.19
CA VAL A 100 3.08 -9.74 -1.08
C VAL A 100 3.51 -10.71 -2.18
N PRO A 101 4.49 -11.59 -1.92
CA PRO A 101 4.88 -12.64 -2.86
C PRO A 101 3.72 -13.63 -3.06
N ARG A 102 3.57 -14.09 -4.29
CA ARG A 102 2.57 -15.10 -4.62
C ARG A 102 2.97 -16.45 -4.03
N MET A 103 2.05 -17.05 -3.27
CA MET A 103 2.15 -18.39 -2.71
C MET A 103 0.84 -19.12 -3.02
N PRO A 104 0.73 -19.78 -4.19
CA PRO A 104 -0.50 -20.45 -4.60
C PRO A 104 -0.92 -21.52 -3.59
N GLY A 105 -2.15 -21.46 -3.11
CA GLY A 105 -2.63 -22.39 -2.08
C GLY A 105 -1.90 -22.34 -0.74
N GLY A 106 -0.95 -21.44 -0.55
CA GLY A 106 -0.05 -21.39 0.61
C GLY A 106 1.21 -22.25 0.45
N GLU A 107 1.41 -22.83 -0.73
CA GLU A 107 2.60 -23.63 -1.02
C GLU A 107 3.82 -22.72 -1.22
N VAL A 108 4.92 -23.07 -0.57
CA VAL A 108 6.19 -22.37 -0.67
C VAL A 108 7.33 -23.36 -0.39
N THR A 109 8.38 -23.29 -1.19
CA THR A 109 9.57 -24.13 -0.98
C THR A 109 10.41 -23.65 0.20
N PRO A 110 11.23 -24.52 0.83
CA PRO A 110 12.16 -24.09 1.87
C PRO A 110 13.08 -22.97 1.40
N ASP A 111 13.61 -23.02 0.18
CA ASP A 111 14.46 -21.96 -0.40
C ASP A 111 13.67 -20.67 -0.59
N GLY A 112 12.40 -20.73 -0.98
CA GLY A 112 11.51 -19.59 -1.06
C GLY A 112 11.30 -18.92 0.30
N LEU A 113 11.09 -19.71 1.37
CA LEU A 113 10.98 -19.16 2.73
C LEU A 113 12.29 -18.49 3.17
N ILE A 114 13.44 -19.07 2.85
CA ILE A 114 14.75 -18.49 3.13
C ILE A 114 14.90 -17.15 2.39
N ALA A 115 14.56 -17.10 1.10
CA ALA A 115 14.63 -15.89 0.30
C ALA A 115 13.74 -14.77 0.86
N VAL A 116 12.48 -15.08 1.20
CA VAL A 116 11.56 -14.12 1.83
C VAL A 116 12.13 -13.60 3.15
N GLY A 117 12.67 -14.50 4.00
CA GLY A 117 13.28 -14.14 5.26
C GLY A 117 14.52 -13.24 5.10
N GLN A 118 15.37 -13.54 4.13
CA GLN A 118 16.57 -12.76 3.83
C GLN A 118 16.22 -11.36 3.32
N VAL A 119 15.27 -11.26 2.38
CA VAL A 119 14.76 -9.99 1.85
C VAL A 119 14.15 -9.16 2.99
N ALA A 120 13.27 -9.74 3.78
CA ALA A 120 12.66 -9.05 4.91
C ALA A 120 13.69 -8.52 5.90
N LYS A 121 14.71 -9.32 6.24
CA LYS A 121 15.82 -8.94 7.12
C LYS A 121 16.66 -7.81 6.52
N LYS A 122 17.00 -7.90 5.24
CA LYS A 122 17.83 -6.92 4.53
C LYS A 122 17.18 -5.54 4.49
N TYR A 123 15.87 -5.48 4.23
CA TYR A 123 15.14 -4.22 4.10
C TYR A 123 14.42 -3.78 5.39
N GLY A 124 14.57 -4.52 6.48
CA GLY A 124 13.96 -4.19 7.78
C GLY A 124 12.43 -4.31 7.79
N LEU A 125 11.88 -5.26 7.04
CA LEU A 125 10.44 -5.41 6.89
C LEU A 125 9.84 -6.27 8.01
N TYR A 126 8.65 -5.90 8.46
CA TYR A 126 7.85 -6.74 9.35
C TYR A 126 7.17 -7.84 8.52
N THR A 127 7.24 -9.08 8.98
CA THR A 127 6.66 -10.24 8.30
C THR A 127 5.49 -10.83 9.08
N LYS A 128 4.44 -11.24 8.37
CA LYS A 128 3.29 -11.91 8.96
C LYS A 128 2.69 -12.92 8.00
N VAL A 129 2.36 -14.12 8.50
CA VAL A 129 1.47 -15.04 7.79
C VAL A 129 0.05 -14.50 7.93
N THR A 130 -0.58 -14.17 6.81
CA THR A 130 -1.91 -13.56 6.79
C THR A 130 -2.98 -14.57 6.42
N GLY A 131 -4.24 -14.17 6.55
CA GLY A 131 -5.39 -14.99 6.19
C GLY A 131 -5.47 -15.43 4.72
N GLY A 132 -4.59 -14.91 3.87
CA GLY A 132 -4.42 -15.32 2.48
C GLY A 132 -3.53 -16.56 2.28
N ALA A 133 -3.13 -17.25 3.36
CA ALA A 133 -2.20 -18.38 3.35
C ALA A 133 -0.87 -18.04 2.65
N ARG A 134 -0.28 -16.88 2.98
CA ARG A 134 0.98 -16.39 2.43
C ARG A 134 1.71 -15.53 3.45
N VAL A 135 2.99 -15.28 3.22
CA VAL A 135 3.79 -14.36 4.01
C VAL A 135 3.70 -12.97 3.37
N ASP A 136 3.14 -12.02 4.10
CA ASP A 136 3.11 -10.61 3.72
C ASP A 136 4.23 -9.86 4.47
N MET A 137 4.95 -9.00 3.77
CA MET A 137 5.99 -8.14 4.32
C MET A 137 5.50 -6.69 4.35
N PHE A 138 5.73 -5.96 5.45
CA PHE A 138 5.22 -4.61 5.67
C PHE A 138 6.35 -3.65 6.01
N GLY A 139 6.12 -2.37 5.71
CA GLY A 139 7.07 -1.30 6.03
C GLY A 139 8.05 -0.96 4.92
N ALA A 140 7.85 -1.46 3.70
CA ALA A 140 8.70 -1.12 2.58
C ALA A 140 8.49 0.35 2.16
N ARG A 141 9.59 1.08 1.96
CA ARG A 141 9.55 2.40 1.34
C ARG A 141 9.45 2.25 -0.18
N VAL A 142 8.87 3.26 -0.84
CA VAL A 142 8.62 3.23 -2.29
C VAL A 142 9.89 2.99 -3.11
N GLU A 143 11.00 3.60 -2.71
CA GLU A 143 12.29 3.43 -3.38
C GLU A 143 12.92 2.04 -3.18
N GLN A 144 12.49 1.29 -2.17
CA GLN A 144 12.93 -0.08 -1.92
C GLN A 144 12.17 -1.10 -2.77
N LEU A 145 10.94 -0.79 -3.19
CA LEU A 145 10.07 -1.75 -3.87
C LEU A 145 10.68 -2.38 -5.13
N PRO A 146 11.31 -1.62 -6.06
CA PRO A 146 11.94 -2.22 -7.22
C PRO A 146 13.05 -3.21 -6.86
N LEU A 147 13.88 -2.87 -5.87
CA LEU A 147 14.97 -3.71 -5.40
C LEU A 147 14.49 -4.98 -4.72
N ILE A 148 13.45 -4.85 -3.87
CA ILE A 148 12.81 -5.97 -3.19
C ILE A 148 12.22 -6.94 -4.22
N TRP A 149 11.52 -6.43 -5.22
CA TRP A 149 10.92 -7.26 -6.25
C TRP A 149 11.94 -7.88 -7.19
N GLU A 150 13.04 -7.21 -7.49
CA GLU A 150 14.15 -7.81 -8.24
C GLU A 150 14.69 -9.06 -7.55
N GLU A 151 14.92 -9.01 -6.23
CA GLU A 151 15.40 -10.15 -5.46
C GLU A 151 14.35 -11.27 -5.34
N LEU A 152 13.09 -10.91 -5.11
CA LEU A 152 12.01 -11.91 -5.02
C LEU A 152 11.75 -12.60 -6.37
N ILE A 153 11.79 -11.87 -7.47
CA ILE A 153 11.63 -12.44 -8.81
C ILE A 153 12.82 -13.35 -9.15
N ALA A 154 14.05 -12.94 -8.80
CA ALA A 154 15.22 -13.79 -8.95
C ALA A 154 15.13 -15.10 -8.13
N ALA A 155 14.41 -15.08 -7.01
CA ALA A 155 14.09 -16.24 -6.20
C ALA A 155 12.86 -17.03 -6.68
N GLY A 156 12.27 -16.67 -7.83
CA GLY A 156 11.15 -17.36 -8.45
C GLY A 156 9.77 -16.93 -7.99
N PHE A 157 9.65 -15.82 -7.24
CA PHE A 157 8.35 -15.29 -6.85
C PHE A 157 7.75 -14.36 -7.89
N GLU A 158 6.42 -14.37 -7.91
CA GLU A 158 5.60 -13.37 -8.61
C GLU A 158 4.89 -12.46 -7.59
N SER A 159 4.33 -11.33 -8.05
CA SER A 159 3.44 -10.52 -7.24
C SER A 159 2.22 -11.32 -6.79
N GLY A 160 1.85 -11.21 -5.52
CA GLY A 160 0.77 -11.98 -4.90
C GLY A 160 -0.64 -11.55 -5.30
N HIS A 161 -0.80 -10.56 -6.18
CA HIS A 161 -2.09 -10.06 -6.65
C HIS A 161 -3.08 -9.80 -5.49
N ALA A 162 -2.61 -9.16 -4.42
CA ALA A 162 -3.36 -8.94 -3.19
C ALA A 162 -4.38 -7.80 -3.26
N TYR A 163 -4.75 -7.37 -4.45
CA TYR A 163 -5.45 -6.13 -4.73
C TYR A 163 -6.93 -6.35 -4.97
N GLY A 164 -7.75 -5.34 -4.65
CA GLY A 164 -9.19 -5.42 -4.80
C GLY A 164 -9.70 -5.64 -6.23
N LYS A 165 -8.85 -5.41 -7.24
CA LYS A 165 -9.18 -5.53 -8.66
C LYS A 165 -8.74 -6.85 -9.31
N SER A 166 -8.08 -7.72 -8.58
CA SER A 166 -7.56 -9.00 -9.09
C SER A 166 -8.21 -10.19 -8.43
N LEU A 167 -8.10 -11.37 -9.05
CA LEU A 167 -8.48 -12.63 -8.44
C LEU A 167 -7.64 -12.82 -7.18
N ARG A 168 -8.32 -12.88 -6.05
CA ARG A 168 -7.67 -13.01 -4.75
C ARG A 168 -7.21 -14.44 -4.50
N THR A 169 -6.45 -14.59 -3.44
CA THR A 169 -5.81 -15.82 -3.00
C THR A 169 -6.80 -16.96 -2.83
N VAL A 170 -6.51 -18.07 -3.44
CA VAL A 170 -7.13 -19.37 -3.15
C VAL A 170 -6.49 -19.91 -1.87
N LYS A 171 -7.30 -20.42 -0.96
CA LYS A 171 -6.85 -21.12 0.23
C LYS A 171 -7.02 -22.61 0.01
N SER A 172 -6.01 -23.38 0.34
CA SER A 172 -6.06 -24.84 0.31
C SER A 172 -5.57 -25.43 1.63
N CYS A 173 -5.83 -26.70 1.81
CA CYS A 173 -5.21 -27.52 2.85
C CYS A 173 -4.13 -28.40 2.22
N VAL A 174 -3.48 -29.24 3.02
CA VAL A 174 -2.42 -30.15 2.54
C VAL A 174 -2.92 -31.36 1.76
N GLY A 175 -4.23 -31.53 1.60
CA GLY A 175 -4.86 -32.55 0.80
C GLY A 175 -4.56 -33.98 1.23
N SER A 176 -4.91 -34.93 0.33
CA SER A 176 -4.75 -36.39 0.57
C SER A 176 -3.30 -36.83 0.67
N THR A 177 -2.37 -36.07 0.14
CA THR A 177 -0.93 -36.38 0.19
C THR A 177 -0.38 -36.37 1.62
N TRP A 178 -0.84 -35.44 2.47
CA TRP A 178 -0.29 -35.27 3.81
C TRP A 178 -1.32 -35.42 4.94
N CYS A 179 -2.60 -35.29 4.64
CA CYS A 179 -3.65 -35.39 5.66
C CYS A 179 -4.26 -36.78 5.65
N ARG A 180 -4.21 -37.48 6.77
CA ARG A 180 -4.83 -38.83 6.91
C ARG A 180 -6.35 -38.85 6.69
N TYR A 181 -7.01 -37.68 6.76
CA TYR A 181 -8.43 -37.50 6.48
C TYR A 181 -8.68 -36.85 5.11
N GLY A 182 -7.63 -36.56 4.37
CA GLY A 182 -7.73 -35.96 3.03
C GLY A 182 -8.34 -36.92 2.04
N VAL A 183 -9.38 -36.46 1.33
CA VAL A 183 -10.10 -37.28 0.32
C VAL A 183 -9.62 -36.92 -1.09
N GLN A 184 -9.17 -35.68 -1.29
CA GLN A 184 -8.75 -35.13 -2.59
C GLN A 184 -7.41 -34.43 -2.47
N ASP A 185 -6.73 -34.31 -3.58
CA ASP A 185 -5.60 -33.40 -3.72
C ASP A 185 -6.10 -31.96 -3.62
N SER A 186 -5.36 -31.10 -2.92
CA SER A 186 -5.77 -29.72 -2.62
C SER A 186 -4.80 -28.66 -3.11
N VAL A 187 -3.75 -29.06 -3.85
CA VAL A 187 -2.76 -28.13 -4.43
C VAL A 187 -2.66 -28.32 -5.93
#